data_4f7c2f375cf496c1d61420bd897e6ab4
#
_entry.id   4f7c2f375cf496c1d61420bd897e6ab4
#
_cell.length_a   1.000
_cell.length_b   1.000
_cell.length_c   1.000
_cell.angle_alpha   90.00
_cell.angle_beta   90.00
_cell.angle_gamma   90.00
#
_symmetry.space_group_name_H-M   'P 1'
#
loop_
_entity.id
_entity.type
_entity.pdbx_description
1 polymer ?
#
loop_
_entity_poly.entity_id
_entity_poly.type
_entity_poly.pdbx_seq_one_letter_code
_entity_poly.pdbx_strand_id
1 'polypeptide(L)'
;AYKKEVNTKTKPELYSFLKDIHDYACVYYQYKTEYENQSDFVWSDYKNRLLLILDNLDTTTFNPYVLKVLKESPNSAEEKFFNLEKFLLQRFIFDGTTKNYNQCCEKLLAVPNDKAYLSEYMEESPTTNESYKVKFRKLNNSQARLILFLVEMLLRKGDESKFNDTLKIDKFSLEHIMPQKWQAAWMTVSSYDENGKLVPTSNIELFNRNREEAVKSIGNFALLSSKLNSSISNANFETKINGKVASNKGGIKKYSSS
;
A
#
# COMPACT_ATOMS: atom_id res chain seq x y z
N ALA A 1 -21.82 -17.47 21.53
CA ALA A 1 -20.62 -18.32 21.61
C ALA A 1 -19.93 -18.15 22.97
N TYR A 2 -19.47 -16.99 23.38
CA TYR A 2 -18.70 -16.71 24.60
C TYR A 2 -19.35 -17.18 25.88
N LYS A 3 -20.65 -16.85 26.15
CA LYS A 3 -21.36 -17.27 27.36
C LYS A 3 -21.43 -18.80 27.51
N LYS A 4 -21.61 -19.53 26.42
CA LYS A 4 -21.70 -21.00 26.45
C LYS A 4 -20.35 -21.61 26.81
N GLU A 5 -19.26 -21.06 26.30
CA GLU A 5 -17.91 -21.55 26.55
C GLU A 5 -17.43 -21.26 27.97
N VAL A 6 -17.72 -20.09 28.52
CA VAL A 6 -17.36 -19.69 29.89
C VAL A 6 -18.13 -20.52 30.92
N ASN A 7 -19.43 -20.77 30.69
CA ASN A 7 -20.30 -21.48 31.66
C ASN A 7 -19.97 -22.98 31.78
N THR A 8 -19.18 -23.55 30.86
CA THR A 8 -18.79 -24.99 30.91
C THR A 8 -17.43 -25.20 31.57
N LYS A 9 -16.69 -24.14 31.90
CA LYS A 9 -15.32 -24.24 32.45
C LYS A 9 -15.32 -24.34 33.96
N THR A 10 -14.41 -25.18 34.49
CA THR A 10 -14.04 -25.18 35.90
C THR A 10 -13.29 -23.91 36.30
N LYS A 11 -13.16 -23.61 37.58
CA LYS A 11 -12.39 -22.42 38.03
C LYS A 11 -10.95 -22.37 37.50
N PRO A 12 -10.14 -23.46 37.52
CA PRO A 12 -8.80 -23.46 36.95
C PRO A 12 -8.80 -23.20 35.43
N GLU A 13 -9.72 -23.81 34.68
CA GLU A 13 -9.86 -23.61 33.24
C GLU A 13 -10.29 -22.19 32.90
N LEU A 14 -11.16 -21.58 33.70
CA LEU A 14 -11.58 -20.21 33.57
C LEU A 14 -10.39 -19.26 33.82
N TYR A 15 -9.59 -19.53 34.85
CA TYR A 15 -8.39 -18.74 35.14
C TYR A 15 -7.39 -18.81 33.99
N SER A 16 -7.10 -20.00 33.45
CA SER A 16 -6.22 -20.18 32.30
C SER A 16 -6.74 -19.43 31.07
N PHE A 17 -8.03 -19.52 30.80
CA PHE A 17 -8.68 -18.83 29.69
C PHE A 17 -8.58 -17.30 29.80
N LEU A 18 -8.83 -16.75 31.00
CA LEU A 18 -8.71 -15.31 31.24
C LEU A 18 -7.26 -14.84 31.15
N LYS A 19 -6.31 -15.67 31.61
CA LYS A 19 -4.88 -15.38 31.46
C LYS A 19 -4.49 -15.34 29.99
N ASP A 20 -4.94 -16.28 29.19
CA ASP A 20 -4.68 -16.28 27.74
C ASP A 20 -5.23 -15.02 27.03
N ILE A 21 -6.46 -14.64 27.38
CA ILE A 21 -7.04 -13.37 26.87
C ILE A 21 -6.17 -12.18 27.27
N HIS A 22 -5.76 -12.10 28.53
CA HIS A 22 -4.89 -11.03 29.01
C HIS A 22 -3.56 -11.01 28.27
N ASP A 23 -2.92 -12.17 28.09
CA ASP A 23 -1.62 -12.24 27.41
C ASP A 23 -1.74 -11.80 25.94
N TYR A 24 -2.80 -12.20 25.23
CA TYR A 24 -3.07 -11.72 23.87
C TYR A 24 -3.39 -10.21 23.83
N ALA A 25 -4.10 -9.70 24.84
CA ALA A 25 -4.37 -8.27 24.95
C ALA A 25 -3.10 -7.46 25.16
N CYS A 26 -2.15 -7.97 25.97
CA CYS A 26 -0.83 -7.32 26.13
C CYS A 26 -0.04 -7.29 24.83
N VAL A 27 0.00 -8.40 24.06
CA VAL A 27 0.64 -8.44 22.74
C VAL A 27 0.00 -7.45 21.79
N TYR A 28 -1.35 -7.41 21.74
CA TYR A 28 -2.07 -6.45 20.90
C TYR A 28 -1.78 -5.01 21.27
N TYR A 29 -1.81 -4.68 22.58
CA TYR A 29 -1.54 -3.34 23.08
C TYR A 29 -0.13 -2.88 22.69
N GLN A 30 0.89 -3.71 22.93
CA GLN A 30 2.26 -3.41 22.57
C GLN A 30 2.40 -3.17 21.06
N TYR A 31 1.92 -4.09 20.26
CA TYR A 31 1.99 -4.05 18.81
C TYR A 31 1.30 -2.80 18.22
N LYS A 32 0.10 -2.48 18.72
CA LYS A 32 -0.66 -1.31 18.27
C LYS A 32 0.00 0.01 18.72
N THR A 33 0.52 0.04 19.94
CA THR A 33 1.21 1.22 20.49
C THR A 33 2.52 1.51 19.72
N GLU A 34 3.28 0.47 19.37
CA GLU A 34 4.48 0.62 18.54
C GLU A 34 4.13 1.24 17.20
N TYR A 35 3.08 0.76 16.54
CA TYR A 35 2.60 1.29 15.26
C TYR A 35 2.10 2.75 15.35
N GLU A 36 1.26 3.06 16.33
CA GLU A 36 0.70 4.40 16.50
C GLU A 36 1.76 5.47 16.78
N ASN A 37 2.83 5.09 17.46
CA ASN A 37 3.97 5.97 17.74
C ASN A 37 5.01 6.01 16.60
N GLN A 38 4.83 5.22 15.54
CA GLN A 38 5.78 5.18 14.43
C GLN A 38 5.80 6.52 13.68
N SER A 39 6.97 7.15 13.69
CA SER A 39 7.20 8.42 13.00
C SER A 39 7.79 8.28 11.61
N ASP A 40 8.48 7.15 11.36
CA ASP A 40 9.17 6.85 10.12
C ASP A 40 9.01 5.37 9.76
N PHE A 41 8.45 5.06 8.59
CA PHE A 41 8.22 3.69 8.14
C PHE A 41 9.40 3.22 7.30
N VAL A 42 10.02 2.13 7.72
CA VAL A 42 11.15 1.51 7.01
C VAL A 42 10.78 0.11 6.55
N TRP A 43 11.33 -0.32 5.41
CA TRP A 43 10.99 -1.62 4.81
C TRP A 43 11.32 -2.81 5.73
N SER A 44 12.39 -2.74 6.48
CA SER A 44 12.84 -3.81 7.38
C SER A 44 11.94 -4.00 8.60
N ASP A 45 11.13 -3.01 8.96
CA ASP A 45 10.14 -3.12 10.03
C ASP A 45 8.88 -3.83 9.52
N TYR A 46 8.97 -5.14 9.39
CA TYR A 46 7.90 -5.98 8.87
C TYR A 46 6.60 -5.93 9.69
N LYS A 47 6.69 -5.63 10.99
CA LYS A 47 5.51 -5.53 11.85
C LYS A 47 4.70 -4.27 11.53
N ASN A 48 5.34 -3.11 11.56
CA ASN A 48 4.67 -1.85 11.26
C ASN A 48 4.28 -1.75 9.78
N ARG A 49 5.03 -2.40 8.86
CA ARG A 49 4.64 -2.50 7.45
C ARG A 49 3.35 -3.30 7.27
N LEU A 50 3.21 -4.46 7.92
CA LEU A 50 1.97 -5.24 7.87
C LEU A 50 0.79 -4.46 8.47
N LEU A 51 0.97 -3.80 9.63
CA LEU A 51 -0.09 -2.97 10.22
C LEU A 51 -0.54 -1.84 9.30
N LEU A 52 0.42 -1.17 8.64
CA LEU A 52 0.13 -0.16 7.63
C LEU A 52 -0.76 -0.71 6.51
N ILE A 53 -0.45 -1.91 6.03
CA ILE A 53 -1.25 -2.57 4.99
C ILE A 53 -2.64 -2.91 5.52
N LEU A 54 -2.75 -3.54 6.69
CA LEU A 54 -4.03 -3.91 7.31
C LEU A 54 -4.93 -2.69 7.52
N ASP A 55 -4.39 -1.59 8.02
CA ASP A 55 -5.14 -0.35 8.24
C ASP A 55 -5.60 0.28 6.91
N ASN A 56 -4.72 0.37 5.91
CA ASN A 56 -5.06 0.98 4.61
C ASN A 56 -6.03 0.15 3.78
N LEU A 57 -6.09 -1.17 4.02
CA LEU A 57 -7.02 -2.08 3.34
C LEU A 57 -8.30 -2.35 4.14
N ASP A 58 -8.42 -1.81 5.35
CA ASP A 58 -9.50 -2.13 6.30
C ASP A 58 -9.67 -3.65 6.51
N THR A 59 -8.54 -4.34 6.74
CA THR A 59 -8.49 -5.81 6.86
C THR A 59 -8.08 -6.28 8.25
N THR A 60 -8.50 -5.55 9.29
CA THR A 60 -8.25 -5.89 10.71
C THR A 60 -8.80 -7.26 11.13
N THR A 61 -9.62 -7.88 10.28
CA THR A 61 -10.05 -9.28 10.38
C THR A 61 -8.89 -10.26 10.58
N PHE A 62 -7.69 -9.94 10.07
CA PHE A 62 -6.50 -10.79 10.24
C PHE A 62 -5.74 -10.56 11.55
N ASN A 63 -6.15 -9.63 12.41
CA ASN A 63 -5.51 -9.39 13.70
C ASN A 63 -5.38 -10.65 14.57
N PRO A 64 -6.37 -11.55 14.67
CA PRO A 64 -6.22 -12.79 15.43
C PRO A 64 -5.05 -13.66 14.95
N TYR A 65 -4.87 -13.78 13.63
CA TYR A 65 -3.72 -14.50 13.06
C TYR A 65 -2.40 -13.80 13.40
N VAL A 66 -2.34 -12.48 13.23
CA VAL A 66 -1.15 -11.67 13.55
C VAL A 66 -0.75 -11.86 15.01
N LEU A 67 -1.70 -11.77 15.93
CA LEU A 67 -1.46 -11.94 17.38
C LEU A 67 -0.98 -13.35 17.71
N LYS A 68 -1.57 -14.38 17.09
CA LYS A 68 -1.12 -15.76 17.23
C LYS A 68 0.35 -15.91 16.79
N VAL A 69 0.70 -15.39 15.64
CA VAL A 69 2.08 -15.46 15.12
C VAL A 69 3.06 -14.74 16.04
N LEU A 70 2.72 -13.55 16.53
CA LEU A 70 3.59 -12.78 17.44
C LEU A 70 3.81 -13.49 18.78
N LYS A 71 2.77 -14.16 19.30
CA LYS A 71 2.84 -14.87 20.60
C LYS A 71 3.49 -16.23 20.48
N GLU A 72 3.10 -17.03 19.47
CA GLU A 72 3.43 -18.45 19.39
C GLU A 72 4.59 -18.76 18.43
N SER A 73 4.88 -17.89 17.48
CA SER A 73 5.87 -18.13 16.42
C SER A 73 6.70 -16.88 16.09
N PRO A 74 7.24 -16.14 17.08
CA PRO A 74 7.92 -14.86 16.83
C PRO A 74 9.12 -14.99 15.91
N ASN A 75 9.84 -16.12 15.92
CA ASN A 75 11.02 -16.35 15.08
C ASN A 75 10.69 -16.53 13.59
N SER A 76 9.46 -16.86 13.24
CA SER A 76 8.99 -17.00 11.85
C SER A 76 8.00 -15.89 11.46
N ALA A 77 7.83 -14.88 12.30
CA ALA A 77 6.84 -13.83 12.09
C ALA A 77 7.09 -13.04 10.81
N GLU A 78 8.34 -12.72 10.48
CA GLU A 78 8.68 -11.99 9.26
C GLU A 78 8.23 -12.73 8.00
N GLU A 79 8.54 -14.03 7.87
CA GLU A 79 8.12 -14.83 6.72
C GLU A 79 6.60 -14.95 6.64
N LYS A 80 5.94 -15.23 7.77
CA LYS A 80 4.48 -15.37 7.84
C LYS A 80 3.76 -14.09 7.48
N PHE A 81 4.25 -12.96 7.96
CA PHE A 81 3.70 -11.66 7.67
C PHE A 81 3.93 -11.26 6.21
N PHE A 82 5.10 -11.56 5.66
CA PHE A 82 5.35 -11.34 4.24
C PHE A 82 4.40 -12.14 3.33
N ASN A 83 4.08 -13.38 3.69
CA ASN A 83 3.10 -14.17 2.94
C ASN A 83 1.68 -13.57 3.02
N LEU A 84 1.28 -13.08 4.19
CA LEU A 84 0.00 -12.39 4.37
C LEU A 84 -0.04 -11.07 3.59
N GLU A 85 1.03 -10.25 3.65
CA GLU A 85 1.16 -9.02 2.87
C GLU A 85 0.98 -9.28 1.37
N LYS A 86 1.71 -10.28 0.84
CA LYS A 86 1.63 -10.67 -0.56
C LYS A 86 0.20 -11.03 -0.97
N PHE A 87 -0.47 -11.84 -0.17
CA PHE A 87 -1.87 -12.22 -0.37
C PHE A 87 -2.79 -10.99 -0.39
N LEU A 88 -2.71 -10.14 0.62
CA LEU A 88 -3.58 -8.96 0.75
C LEU A 88 -3.35 -7.95 -0.38
N LEU A 89 -2.10 -7.66 -0.70
CA LEU A 89 -1.75 -6.71 -1.76
C LEU A 89 -2.17 -7.22 -3.14
N GLN A 90 -1.99 -8.52 -3.43
CA GLN A 90 -2.46 -9.10 -4.68
C GLN A 90 -3.98 -8.92 -4.82
N ARG A 91 -4.75 -9.28 -3.80
CA ARG A 91 -6.21 -9.12 -3.83
C ARG A 91 -6.62 -7.66 -3.96
N PHE A 92 -5.94 -6.76 -3.25
CA PHE A 92 -6.21 -5.33 -3.34
C PHE A 92 -5.94 -4.77 -4.73
N ILE A 93 -4.81 -5.12 -5.34
CA ILE A 93 -4.44 -4.67 -6.70
C ILE A 93 -5.46 -5.16 -7.73
N PHE A 94 -5.95 -6.40 -7.60
CA PHE A 94 -6.88 -7.01 -8.55
C PHE A 94 -8.36 -6.89 -8.16
N ASP A 95 -8.70 -5.95 -7.25
CA ASP A 95 -10.07 -5.69 -6.78
C ASP A 95 -10.77 -6.97 -6.25
N GLY A 96 -9.99 -7.84 -5.60
CA GLY A 96 -10.50 -9.06 -5.00
C GLY A 96 -11.50 -8.78 -3.87
N THR A 97 -12.56 -9.59 -3.79
CA THR A 97 -13.55 -9.45 -2.73
C THR A 97 -12.97 -9.79 -1.35
N THR A 98 -13.39 -9.05 -0.32
CA THR A 98 -13.05 -9.30 1.09
C THR A 98 -14.05 -10.24 1.78
N LYS A 99 -15.09 -10.67 1.06
CA LYS A 99 -16.24 -11.43 1.61
C LYS A 99 -15.85 -12.65 2.45
N ASN A 100 -14.78 -13.34 2.09
CA ASN A 100 -14.35 -14.58 2.72
C ASN A 100 -13.18 -14.41 3.70
N TYR A 101 -12.79 -13.17 4.04
CA TYR A 101 -11.62 -12.94 4.90
C TYR A 101 -11.76 -13.51 6.31
N ASN A 102 -12.98 -13.52 6.89
CA ASN A 102 -13.22 -14.16 8.16
C ASN A 102 -12.91 -15.66 8.12
N GLN A 103 -13.40 -16.37 7.09
CA GLN A 103 -13.13 -17.79 6.90
C GLN A 103 -11.65 -18.06 6.58
N CYS A 104 -11.03 -17.18 5.82
CA CYS A 104 -9.59 -17.25 5.52
C CYS A 104 -8.77 -17.12 6.81
N CYS A 105 -9.07 -16.14 7.65
CA CYS A 105 -8.41 -15.97 8.94
C CYS A 105 -8.61 -17.18 9.87
N GLU A 106 -9.84 -17.68 9.97
CA GLU A 106 -10.16 -18.87 10.77
C GLU A 106 -9.33 -20.09 10.32
N LYS A 107 -9.23 -20.32 9.01
CA LYS A 107 -8.39 -21.39 8.46
C LYS A 107 -6.91 -21.16 8.75
N LEU A 108 -6.41 -19.94 8.60
CA LEU A 108 -5.02 -19.60 8.92
C LEU A 108 -4.66 -19.88 10.39
N LEU A 109 -5.62 -19.72 11.30
CA LEU A 109 -5.43 -20.06 12.71
C LEU A 109 -5.32 -21.57 12.94
N ALA A 110 -5.88 -22.39 12.06
CA ALA A 110 -5.98 -23.85 12.22
C ALA A 110 -4.93 -24.63 11.43
N VAL A 111 -4.45 -24.12 10.27
CA VAL A 111 -3.53 -24.86 9.41
C VAL A 111 -2.10 -24.80 9.93
N PRO A 112 -1.35 -25.90 9.82
CA PRO A 112 0.07 -25.93 10.20
C PRO A 112 0.98 -25.19 9.19
N ASN A 113 0.59 -25.15 7.93
CA ASN A 113 1.32 -24.49 6.84
C ASN A 113 0.50 -23.38 6.21
N ASP A 114 0.57 -22.21 6.82
CA ASP A 114 -0.11 -20.99 6.38
C ASP A 114 0.37 -20.51 5.00
N LYS A 115 1.65 -20.66 4.69
CA LYS A 115 2.20 -20.31 3.37
C LYS A 115 1.57 -21.13 2.24
N ALA A 116 1.47 -22.46 2.42
CA ALA A 116 0.84 -23.31 1.42
C ALA A 116 -0.63 -22.94 1.23
N TYR A 117 -1.35 -22.72 2.31
CA TYR A 117 -2.76 -22.33 2.26
C TYR A 117 -2.96 -20.99 1.51
N LEU A 118 -2.17 -19.96 1.84
CA LEU A 118 -2.27 -18.68 1.15
C LEU A 118 -1.88 -18.78 -0.33
N SER A 119 -0.88 -19.60 -0.67
CA SER A 119 -0.47 -19.84 -2.05
C SER A 119 -1.55 -20.53 -2.86
N GLU A 120 -2.16 -21.59 -2.31
CA GLU A 120 -3.29 -22.29 -2.95
C GLU A 120 -4.46 -21.32 -3.22
N TYR A 121 -4.79 -20.49 -2.24
CA TYR A 121 -5.84 -19.47 -2.40
C TYR A 121 -5.52 -18.43 -3.50
N MET A 122 -4.24 -18.08 -3.68
CA MET A 122 -3.80 -17.18 -4.75
C MET A 122 -3.80 -17.87 -6.13
N GLU A 123 -3.55 -19.18 -6.19
CA GLU A 123 -3.56 -19.95 -7.43
C GLU A 123 -4.95 -20.09 -8.06
N GLU A 124 -6.03 -19.94 -7.27
CA GLU A 124 -7.40 -19.85 -7.79
C GLU A 124 -7.59 -18.66 -8.74
N SER A 125 -6.74 -17.64 -8.63
CA SER A 125 -6.74 -16.47 -9.52
C SER A 125 -5.29 -16.10 -9.84
N PRO A 126 -4.61 -16.85 -10.70
CA PRO A 126 -3.19 -16.66 -10.98
C PRO A 126 -2.93 -15.31 -11.62
N THR A 127 -1.90 -14.64 -11.14
CA THR A 127 -1.47 -13.34 -11.66
C THR A 127 -0.11 -13.48 -12.34
N THR A 128 0.03 -12.82 -13.49
CA THR A 128 1.26 -12.77 -14.28
C THR A 128 1.84 -11.37 -14.29
N ASN A 129 3.11 -11.22 -14.68
CA ASN A 129 3.71 -9.90 -14.85
C ASN A 129 2.90 -9.04 -15.84
N GLU A 130 2.34 -9.63 -16.88
CA GLU A 130 1.52 -8.91 -17.87
C GLU A 130 0.19 -8.46 -17.23
N SER A 131 -0.45 -9.29 -16.42
CA SER A 131 -1.67 -8.87 -15.71
C SER A 131 -1.41 -7.71 -14.74
N TYR A 132 -0.27 -7.71 -14.03
CA TYR A 132 0.16 -6.56 -13.21
C TYR A 132 0.39 -5.31 -14.04
N LYS A 133 1.08 -5.40 -15.19
CA LYS A 133 1.29 -4.25 -16.09
C LYS A 133 -0.03 -3.63 -16.54
N VAL A 134 -0.99 -4.48 -16.97
CA VAL A 134 -2.32 -4.03 -17.36
C VAL A 134 -3.03 -3.34 -16.20
N LYS A 135 -2.96 -3.92 -15.00
CA LYS A 135 -3.63 -3.37 -13.81
C LYS A 135 -3.01 -2.04 -13.36
N PHE A 136 -1.68 -1.92 -13.39
CA PHE A 136 -0.97 -0.69 -13.03
C PHE A 136 -1.23 0.50 -13.97
N ARG A 137 -1.80 0.24 -15.14
CA ARG A 137 -2.31 1.30 -16.03
C ARG A 137 -3.69 1.84 -15.60
N LYS A 138 -4.37 1.18 -14.65
CA LYS A 138 -5.77 1.47 -14.28
C LYS A 138 -6.03 1.46 -12.77
N LEU A 139 -5.01 1.72 -11.96
CA LEU A 139 -5.17 1.79 -10.51
C LEU A 139 -6.07 2.97 -10.12
N ASN A 140 -6.91 2.76 -9.11
CA ASN A 140 -7.55 3.88 -8.44
C ASN A 140 -6.55 4.62 -7.52
N ASN A 141 -6.93 5.81 -7.06
CA ASN A 141 -6.04 6.67 -6.27
C ASN A 141 -5.60 6.01 -4.94
N SER A 142 -6.47 5.24 -4.31
CA SER A 142 -6.15 4.55 -3.06
C SER A 142 -5.12 3.45 -3.29
N GLN A 143 -5.32 2.63 -4.34
CA GLN A 143 -4.39 1.59 -4.75
C GLN A 143 -3.02 2.20 -5.10
N ALA A 144 -3.01 3.22 -5.95
CA ALA A 144 -1.79 3.89 -6.38
C ALA A 144 -1.01 4.48 -5.19
N ARG A 145 -1.71 5.15 -4.25
CA ARG A 145 -1.09 5.76 -3.08
C ARG A 145 -0.39 4.73 -2.19
N LEU A 146 -1.07 3.64 -1.84
CA LEU A 146 -0.48 2.60 -1.00
C LEU A 146 0.69 1.91 -1.70
N ILE A 147 0.53 1.55 -2.98
CA ILE A 147 1.59 0.87 -3.74
C ILE A 147 2.83 1.76 -3.86
N LEU A 148 2.66 3.03 -4.24
CA LEU A 148 3.78 3.96 -4.34
C LEU A 148 4.47 4.17 -2.99
N PHE A 149 3.71 4.20 -1.89
CA PHE A 149 4.29 4.31 -0.55
C PHE A 149 5.14 3.09 -0.19
N LEU A 150 4.65 1.88 -0.47
CA LEU A 150 5.42 0.64 -0.25
C LEU A 150 6.65 0.55 -1.16
N VAL A 151 6.54 1.02 -2.42
CA VAL A 151 7.67 1.12 -3.33
C VAL A 151 8.72 2.10 -2.80
N GLU A 152 8.31 3.26 -2.30
CA GLU A 152 9.22 4.24 -1.68
C GLU A 152 9.93 3.65 -0.45
N MET A 153 9.23 2.93 0.42
CA MET A 153 9.86 2.21 1.54
C MET A 153 10.91 1.22 1.05
N LEU A 154 10.61 0.49 -0.03
CA LEU A 154 11.53 -0.49 -0.61
C LEU A 154 12.76 0.17 -1.24
N LEU A 155 12.59 1.28 -1.96
CA LEU A 155 13.68 2.03 -2.58
C LEU A 155 14.63 2.64 -1.56
N ARG A 156 14.12 3.03 -0.39
CA ARG A 156 14.95 3.54 0.73
C ARG A 156 15.71 2.46 1.47
N LYS A 157 15.37 1.19 1.27
CA LYS A 157 16.03 0.07 1.95
C LYS A 157 17.55 0.07 1.69
N GLY A 158 18.34 0.17 2.76
CA GLY A 158 19.81 0.15 2.72
C GLY A 158 20.46 1.50 2.44
N ASP A 159 19.68 2.58 2.31
CA ASP A 159 20.20 3.93 2.07
C ASP A 159 19.40 5.01 2.81
N GLU A 160 18.88 4.64 3.97
CA GLU A 160 17.99 5.47 4.80
C GLU A 160 18.62 6.83 5.17
N SER A 161 19.97 6.88 5.24
CA SER A 161 20.71 8.10 5.55
C SER A 161 20.69 9.17 4.46
N LYS A 162 20.32 8.82 3.22
CA LYS A 162 20.22 9.77 2.10
C LYS A 162 18.95 10.58 2.09
N PHE A 163 17.94 10.16 2.86
CA PHE A 163 16.65 10.80 2.89
C PHE A 163 16.49 11.62 4.16
N ASN A 164 16.37 12.93 4.01
CA ASN A 164 16.22 13.86 5.14
C ASN A 164 14.80 13.88 5.73
N ASP A 165 13.82 13.28 5.01
CA ASP A 165 12.42 13.33 5.40
C ASP A 165 11.94 11.96 5.92
N THR A 166 11.24 11.98 7.05
CA THR A 166 10.57 10.80 7.60
C THR A 166 9.43 10.33 6.70
N LEU A 167 9.34 9.03 6.49
CA LEU A 167 8.33 8.41 5.64
C LEU A 167 7.10 8.01 6.47
N LYS A 168 6.03 8.81 6.38
CA LYS A 168 4.74 8.55 7.02
C LYS A 168 3.62 8.80 6.03
N ILE A 169 2.72 7.82 5.81
CA ILE A 169 1.76 7.84 4.71
C ILE A 169 0.83 9.07 4.72
N ASP A 170 0.45 9.55 5.87
CA ASP A 170 -0.41 10.74 6.05
C ASP A 170 0.27 12.07 5.71
N LYS A 171 1.60 12.11 5.62
CA LYS A 171 2.35 13.29 5.17
C LYS A 171 2.35 13.46 3.66
N PHE A 172 1.97 12.41 2.91
CA PHE A 172 2.02 12.40 1.46
C PHE A 172 0.63 12.30 0.84
N SER A 173 0.45 13.02 -0.24
CA SER A 173 -0.72 12.95 -1.09
C SER A 173 -0.34 12.49 -2.48
N LEU A 174 -1.27 11.79 -3.15
CA LEU A 174 -1.09 11.39 -4.53
C LEU A 174 -1.28 12.59 -5.44
N GLU A 175 -0.32 12.83 -6.32
CA GLU A 175 -0.37 13.86 -7.35
C GLU A 175 -0.30 13.25 -8.75
N HIS A 176 -1.13 13.75 -9.66
CA HIS A 176 -1.04 13.46 -11.07
C HIS A 176 -0.01 14.39 -11.72
N ILE A 177 1.11 13.87 -12.18
CA ILE A 177 2.13 14.67 -12.88
C ILE A 177 1.50 15.34 -14.09
N MET A 178 0.86 14.60 -14.98
CA MET A 178 -0.05 15.13 -15.99
C MET A 178 -1.45 15.23 -15.35
N PRO A 179 -2.00 16.44 -15.21
CA PRO A 179 -3.27 16.63 -14.51
C PRO A 179 -4.43 15.95 -15.24
N GLN A 180 -5.49 15.59 -14.50
CA GLN A 180 -6.69 15.00 -15.10
C GLN A 180 -7.32 15.92 -16.17
N LYS A 181 -7.26 17.25 -15.97
CA LYS A 181 -7.67 18.28 -16.93
C LYS A 181 -6.45 18.78 -17.73
N TRP A 182 -5.81 17.86 -18.44
CA TRP A 182 -4.56 18.11 -19.15
C TRP A 182 -4.71 19.02 -20.38
N GLN A 183 -5.91 19.12 -20.96
CA GLN A 183 -6.16 19.80 -22.23
C GLN A 183 -5.72 21.28 -22.21
N ALA A 184 -5.90 21.96 -21.06
CA ALA A 184 -5.58 23.38 -20.97
C ALA A 184 -4.08 23.69 -21.01
N ALA A 185 -3.22 22.80 -20.49
CA ALA A 185 -1.81 23.12 -20.26
C ALA A 185 -0.82 22.08 -20.83
N TRP A 186 -1.32 20.96 -21.37
CA TRP A 186 -0.48 19.83 -21.78
C TRP A 186 -0.72 19.36 -23.22
N MET A 187 -1.46 20.11 -24.03
CA MET A 187 -1.69 19.80 -25.46
C MET A 187 -0.40 19.77 -26.29
N THR A 188 0.57 20.61 -25.94
CA THR A 188 1.84 20.73 -26.66
C THR A 188 2.89 19.69 -26.25
N VAL A 189 2.63 18.92 -25.17
CA VAL A 189 3.56 17.89 -24.74
C VAL A 189 3.39 16.65 -25.60
N SER A 190 4.51 16.07 -26.08
CA SER A 190 4.49 14.85 -26.90
C SER A 190 3.75 13.69 -26.20
N SER A 191 3.04 12.90 -26.98
CA SER A 191 2.39 11.66 -26.52
C SER A 191 3.08 10.46 -27.15
N TYR A 192 3.19 9.37 -26.39
CA TYR A 192 3.79 8.13 -26.85
C TYR A 192 2.79 6.98 -26.65
N ASP A 193 2.81 6.00 -27.54
CA ASP A 193 2.05 4.78 -27.40
C ASP A 193 2.68 3.83 -26.37
N GLU A 194 2.06 2.67 -26.18
CA GLU A 194 2.52 1.63 -25.24
C GLU A 194 3.91 1.06 -25.55
N ASN A 195 4.37 1.21 -26.79
CA ASN A 195 5.69 0.77 -27.25
C ASN A 195 6.72 1.90 -27.22
N GLY A 196 6.35 3.07 -26.68
CA GLY A 196 7.23 4.26 -26.61
C GLY A 196 7.39 4.99 -27.94
N LYS A 197 6.54 4.71 -28.95
CA LYS A 197 6.57 5.40 -30.24
C LYS A 197 5.77 6.69 -30.17
N LEU A 198 6.34 7.75 -30.72
CA LEU A 198 5.70 9.06 -30.81
C LEU A 198 4.36 8.98 -31.55
N VAL A 199 3.30 9.45 -30.92
CA VAL A 199 1.97 9.56 -31.54
C VAL A 199 1.84 10.94 -32.18
N PRO A 200 1.63 11.03 -33.51
CA PRO A 200 1.46 12.31 -34.19
C PRO A 200 0.21 13.04 -33.69
N THR A 201 0.31 14.33 -33.43
CA THR A 201 -0.82 15.19 -33.05
C THR A 201 -1.87 15.33 -34.15
N SER A 202 -1.54 14.96 -35.39
CA SER A 202 -2.49 14.90 -36.52
C SER A 202 -3.57 13.82 -36.32
N ASN A 203 -3.29 12.76 -35.53
CA ASN A 203 -4.30 11.78 -35.14
C ASN A 203 -4.85 12.14 -33.73
N ILE A 204 -5.76 13.11 -33.70
CA ILE A 204 -6.27 13.66 -32.46
C ILE A 204 -7.00 12.63 -31.59
N GLU A 205 -7.70 11.66 -32.17
CA GLU A 205 -8.44 10.63 -31.43
C GLU A 205 -7.46 9.70 -30.70
N LEU A 206 -6.47 9.19 -31.40
CA LEU A 206 -5.42 8.35 -30.82
C LEU A 206 -4.62 9.12 -29.76
N PHE A 207 -4.29 10.37 -30.06
CA PHE A 207 -3.59 11.25 -29.12
C PHE A 207 -4.37 11.44 -27.83
N ASN A 208 -5.67 11.76 -27.90
CA ASN A 208 -6.51 11.95 -26.73
C ASN A 208 -6.69 10.65 -25.93
N ARG A 209 -6.95 9.52 -26.61
CA ARG A 209 -7.07 8.23 -25.96
C ARG A 209 -5.81 7.85 -25.18
N ASN A 210 -4.63 7.97 -25.78
CA ASN A 210 -3.37 7.66 -25.11
C ASN A 210 -3.14 8.57 -23.89
N ARG A 211 -3.56 9.83 -23.96
CA ARG A 211 -3.49 10.76 -22.83
C ARG A 211 -4.42 10.37 -21.69
N GLU A 212 -5.64 10.00 -21.99
CA GLU A 212 -6.62 9.55 -21.00
C GLU A 212 -6.19 8.26 -20.31
N GLU A 213 -5.55 7.35 -21.03
CA GLU A 213 -4.94 6.15 -20.45
C GLU A 213 -3.73 6.49 -19.59
N ALA A 214 -2.83 7.34 -20.08
CA ALA A 214 -1.64 7.76 -19.35
C ALA A 214 -1.96 8.48 -18.04
N VAL A 215 -3.00 9.31 -17.99
CA VAL A 215 -3.46 10.01 -16.78
C VAL A 215 -3.77 9.02 -15.64
N LYS A 216 -4.30 7.84 -15.97
CA LYS A 216 -4.71 6.80 -15.00
C LYS A 216 -3.60 5.81 -14.67
N SER A 217 -2.47 5.89 -15.36
CA SER A 217 -1.34 4.97 -15.16
C SER A 217 -0.56 5.32 -13.89
N ILE A 218 -0.06 4.31 -13.19
CA ILE A 218 0.82 4.49 -12.02
C ILE A 218 2.05 5.34 -12.36
N GLY A 219 2.55 5.27 -13.60
CA GLY A 219 3.66 6.10 -14.08
C GLY A 219 3.36 7.61 -14.14
N ASN A 220 2.09 7.99 -14.05
CA ASN A 220 1.68 9.39 -13.96
C ASN A 220 1.47 9.86 -12.51
N PHE A 221 1.67 9.01 -11.53
CA PHE A 221 1.47 9.36 -10.14
C PHE A 221 2.80 9.60 -9.41
N ALA A 222 2.78 10.53 -8.48
CA ALA A 222 3.86 10.74 -7.51
C ALA A 222 3.29 10.95 -6.12
N LEU A 223 4.04 10.53 -5.11
CA LEU A 223 3.76 10.88 -3.73
C LEU A 223 4.50 12.18 -3.40
N LEU A 224 3.74 13.22 -3.12
CA LEU A 224 4.29 14.54 -2.78
C LEU A 224 3.81 14.95 -1.39
N SER A 225 4.63 15.71 -0.68
CA SER A 225 4.16 16.35 0.54
C SER A 225 2.93 17.22 0.23
N SER A 226 1.95 17.24 1.13
CA SER A 226 0.71 18.02 0.93
C SER A 226 0.99 19.50 0.62
N LYS A 227 2.07 20.05 1.21
CA LYS A 227 2.50 21.43 0.95
C LYS A 227 2.98 21.64 -0.48
N LEU A 228 3.82 20.71 -0.99
CA LEU A 228 4.32 20.77 -2.36
C LEU A 228 3.18 20.55 -3.35
N ASN A 229 2.35 19.53 -3.13
CA ASN A 229 1.21 19.22 -3.98
C ASN A 229 0.28 20.44 -4.13
N SER A 230 -0.10 21.08 -3.03
CA SER A 230 -0.91 22.31 -3.07
C SER A 230 -0.26 23.48 -3.83
N SER A 231 1.08 23.53 -3.83
CA SER A 231 1.81 24.62 -4.51
C SER A 231 1.87 24.47 -6.02
N ILE A 232 1.94 23.25 -6.55
CA ILE A 232 2.07 22.96 -7.98
C ILE A 232 0.72 22.65 -8.66
N SER A 233 -0.25 22.09 -7.94
CA SER A 233 -1.63 21.83 -8.38
C SER A 233 -1.74 21.46 -9.89
N ASN A 234 -2.73 21.98 -10.61
CA ASN A 234 -2.97 21.75 -12.04
C ASN A 234 -2.05 22.58 -12.97
N ALA A 235 -0.83 22.92 -12.53
CA ALA A 235 0.09 23.70 -13.33
C ALA A 235 0.56 22.94 -14.59
N ASN A 236 1.16 23.68 -15.53
CA ASN A 236 1.85 23.09 -16.68
C ASN A 236 3.08 22.28 -16.23
N PHE A 237 3.63 21.49 -17.15
CA PHE A 237 4.76 20.60 -16.87
C PHE A 237 5.96 21.34 -16.27
N GLU A 238 6.36 22.43 -16.90
CA GLU A 238 7.53 23.19 -16.47
C GLU A 238 7.39 23.75 -15.05
N THR A 239 6.21 24.31 -14.74
CA THR A 239 5.90 24.78 -13.38
C THR A 239 5.88 23.63 -12.37
N LYS A 240 5.35 22.46 -12.73
CA LYS A 240 5.37 21.29 -11.83
C LYS A 240 6.77 20.83 -11.54
N ILE A 241 7.63 20.77 -12.55
CA ILE A 241 9.02 20.29 -12.40
C ILE A 241 9.91 21.32 -11.71
N ASN A 242 9.89 22.56 -12.19
CA ASN A 242 10.83 23.61 -11.75
C ASN A 242 10.29 24.53 -10.65
N GLY A 243 8.97 24.56 -10.45
CA GLY A 243 8.30 25.44 -9.49
C GLY A 243 7.93 26.80 -10.10
N LYS A 244 7.40 27.66 -9.24
CA LYS A 244 6.99 29.04 -9.60
C LYS A 244 8.10 30.03 -9.20
N VAL A 245 8.90 30.44 -10.15
CA VAL A 245 10.01 31.41 -9.93
C VAL A 245 9.53 32.69 -9.26
N ALA A 246 8.42 33.26 -9.71
CA ALA A 246 7.88 34.50 -9.19
C ALA A 246 7.45 34.45 -7.70
N SER A 247 7.18 33.26 -7.14
CA SER A 247 6.77 33.06 -5.74
C SER A 247 7.80 32.32 -4.90
N ASN A 248 9.00 32.08 -5.43
CA ASN A 248 10.07 31.28 -4.80
C ASN A 248 9.61 29.91 -4.31
N LYS A 249 8.63 29.30 -4.99
CA LYS A 249 8.10 27.98 -4.69
C LYS A 249 8.79 26.94 -5.57
N GLY A 250 9.52 26.02 -4.95
CA GLY A 250 10.18 24.92 -5.67
C GLY A 250 9.17 23.96 -6.32
N GLY A 251 9.57 23.35 -7.43
CA GLY A 251 8.86 22.25 -8.07
C GLY A 251 9.35 20.90 -7.61
N ILE A 252 8.86 19.83 -8.26
CA ILE A 252 9.20 18.44 -7.93
C ILE A 252 10.71 18.20 -7.95
N LYS A 253 11.42 18.74 -8.95
CA LYS A 253 12.88 18.59 -9.12
C LYS A 253 13.70 19.04 -7.89
N LYS A 254 13.20 20.00 -7.13
CA LYS A 254 13.88 20.49 -5.92
C LYS A 254 13.83 19.47 -4.76
N TYR A 255 12.86 18.59 -4.77
CA TYR A 255 12.54 17.65 -3.69
C TYR A 255 12.71 16.18 -4.11
N SER A 256 12.96 15.91 -5.40
CA SER A 256 13.38 14.59 -5.83
C SER A 256 14.86 14.44 -5.49
N SER A 257 15.20 13.44 -4.69
CA SER A 257 16.58 12.94 -4.66
C SER A 257 16.92 12.49 -6.08
N SER A 258 17.85 13.20 -6.70
CA SER A 258 18.42 12.88 -8.01
C SER A 258 19.15 11.55 -7.96
#